data_c9404ecd7ec3067a4d49decad0affe34
#
_entry.id   c9404ecd7ec3067a4d49decad0affe34
#
_cell.length_a   1.000
_cell.length_b   1.000
_cell.length_c   1.000
_cell.angle_alpha   90.00
_cell.angle_beta   90.00
_cell.angle_gamma   90.00
#
_symmetry.space_group_name_H-M   'P 1'
#
loop_
_entity.id
_entity.type
_entity.pdbx_description
1 polymer ?
#
loop_
_entity_poly.entity_id
_entity_poly.type
_entity_poly.pdbx_seq_one_letter_code
_entity_poly.pdbx_strand_id
1 'polypeptide(L)'
;QTPLKTPLKSVGPRDSAPSSLVQTAVDSGSLDSGALSSGALSSGALGSGALEQGTIAPAPVPAAIAVPASPSPDPLPRPSVFHRLYGWLQPPPDAAVEALVSQTLATVNAEPWNLGGVPLALQQEIFDRGQKEPQLLAFARWYQVRDRLQQPLLPQAQTPGRWQTLTQALGFDRAPTAPSPSVDSVTADSVTADPVTADPVTAAPVTAAPVTADPATAALHLKALALVEVRLQEEESAHQLWNQARRAAMAAVAQGEVKPPTIQSWSAAARHWQEAQQWLAQVPAQSLWGTLAVQRQITYGRNVTIAQYEGDRLKPNLLDPVVQRYGLKSRTYISLCRIEGNCRHWHGDDPILRPASLAKIPIALVLIRTLQAKDLPLSTTLLVKSSNYTEDSGKISVGKSYSLEALLTDMLANSGNVSSNQLMDYLGWSTLDTTLKREGYGHSRLTFKFVGARIMPANPGTKANVLTTQELTEMVRSLYTQTYRGKGVVLEALGNQVDRDLGYAALGGTAAQWRGEKTGRTSDTTGTTTIFDLGGQTYVLSLVDQAGLADQQIQGVLRDIVAAIGSNPDI
;
A
#
# COMPACT_ATOMS: atom_id res chain seq x y z
N GLN A 1 32.26 55.16 -13.47
CA GLN A 1 32.66 53.88 -12.85
C GLN A 1 31.57 52.85 -13.13
N THR A 2 31.90 51.94 -14.03
CA THR A 2 31.03 50.87 -14.58
C THR A 2 31.12 49.63 -13.69
N PRO A 3 29.99 48.92 -13.39
CA PRO A 3 30.08 47.59 -12.78
C PRO A 3 30.06 46.48 -13.84
N LEU A 4 30.92 45.52 -13.61
CA LEU A 4 31.17 44.32 -14.37
C LEU A 4 29.90 43.42 -14.45
N LYS A 5 29.58 43.00 -15.68
CA LYS A 5 28.59 41.92 -15.96
C LYS A 5 29.28 40.56 -15.79
N THR A 6 28.74 39.75 -14.89
CA THR A 6 29.03 38.30 -14.83
C THR A 6 27.98 37.53 -15.63
N PRO A 7 28.32 36.54 -16.45
CA PRO A 7 27.32 35.79 -17.22
C PRO A 7 26.66 34.73 -16.37
N LEU A 8 25.32 34.63 -16.47
CA LEU A 8 24.50 33.58 -15.94
C LEU A 8 24.79 32.25 -16.66
N LYS A 9 25.26 31.26 -15.92
CA LYS A 9 25.34 29.87 -16.38
C LYS A 9 23.92 29.32 -16.52
N SER A 10 23.57 28.86 -17.73
CA SER A 10 22.39 28.04 -18.00
C SER A 10 22.49 26.72 -17.24
N VAL A 11 21.54 26.47 -16.34
CA VAL A 11 21.37 25.17 -15.68
C VAL A 11 20.58 24.30 -16.64
N GLY A 12 21.22 23.27 -17.22
CA GLY A 12 20.56 22.22 -17.99
C GLY A 12 19.64 21.35 -17.12
N PRO A 13 18.76 20.55 -17.75
CA PRO A 13 17.83 19.70 -16.99
C PRO A 13 18.63 18.73 -16.11
N ARG A 14 18.31 18.70 -14.82
CA ARG A 14 18.82 17.70 -13.89
C ARG A 14 18.21 16.35 -14.24
N ASP A 15 19.02 15.37 -14.60
CA ASP A 15 18.67 13.97 -14.57
C ASP A 15 18.33 13.58 -13.11
N SER A 16 17.04 13.59 -12.78
CA SER A 16 16.56 13.03 -11.52
C SER A 16 16.62 11.52 -11.62
N ALA A 17 17.50 10.90 -10.87
CA ALA A 17 17.54 9.45 -10.72
C ALA A 17 16.17 8.95 -10.27
N PRO A 18 15.68 7.79 -10.81
CA PRO A 18 14.42 7.19 -10.38
C PRO A 18 14.48 6.93 -8.87
N SER A 19 13.41 7.30 -8.18
CA SER A 19 13.33 7.15 -6.73
C SER A 19 13.55 5.68 -6.33
N SER A 20 14.56 5.42 -5.51
CA SER A 20 14.94 4.09 -4.98
C SER A 20 13.84 3.43 -4.11
N LEU A 21 12.67 4.04 -4.01
CA LEU A 21 11.51 3.61 -3.22
C LEU A 21 10.84 2.32 -3.71
N VAL A 22 11.02 1.95 -4.99
CA VAL A 22 10.40 0.73 -5.56
C VAL A 22 11.09 -0.54 -5.04
N GLN A 23 12.36 -0.47 -4.68
CA GLN A 23 13.18 -1.64 -4.32
C GLN A 23 12.93 -2.17 -2.90
N THR A 24 12.52 -1.32 -1.95
CA THR A 24 12.35 -1.72 -0.54
C THR A 24 11.14 -2.61 -0.26
N ALA A 25 10.21 -2.75 -1.19
CA ALA A 25 8.98 -3.50 -0.98
C ALA A 25 9.13 -5.02 -1.11
N VAL A 26 10.17 -5.52 -1.78
CA VAL A 26 10.35 -6.95 -2.05
C VAL A 26 11.30 -7.62 -1.05
N ASP A 27 12.30 -6.89 -0.54
CA ASP A 27 13.42 -7.47 0.22
C ASP A 27 13.30 -7.41 1.75
N SER A 28 12.43 -6.58 2.32
CA SER A 28 12.39 -6.43 3.78
C SER A 28 11.19 -7.14 4.42
N GLY A 29 11.42 -8.35 4.91
CA GLY A 29 10.55 -9.05 5.86
C GLY A 29 10.76 -8.63 7.32
N SER A 30 11.56 -7.61 7.62
CA SER A 30 11.81 -7.17 8.99
C SER A 30 11.13 -5.84 9.28
N LEU A 31 10.32 -5.86 10.33
CA LEU A 31 9.83 -4.68 11.04
C LEU A 31 10.99 -4.13 11.86
N ASP A 32 11.79 -3.23 11.31
CA ASP A 32 12.70 -2.46 12.15
C ASP A 32 12.46 -0.97 11.90
N SER A 33 12.08 -0.30 12.98
CA SER A 33 11.86 1.14 13.06
C SER A 33 13.22 1.85 13.21
N GLY A 34 14.03 1.80 12.14
CA GLY A 34 15.31 2.48 12.06
C GLY A 34 15.23 3.72 11.19
N ALA A 35 15.56 4.85 11.78
CA ALA A 35 15.66 6.14 11.12
C ALA A 35 16.69 6.10 9.98
N LEU A 36 16.27 6.46 8.76
CA LEU A 36 17.19 6.70 7.63
C LEU A 36 17.78 8.11 7.75
N SER A 37 19.05 8.15 8.10
CA SER A 37 19.87 9.36 8.00
C SER A 37 20.25 9.63 6.55
N SER A 38 20.09 10.87 6.12
CA SER A 38 20.53 11.40 4.83
C SER A 38 22.05 11.44 4.74
N GLY A 39 22.65 10.59 3.92
CA GLY A 39 24.04 10.64 3.52
C GLY A 39 24.20 11.34 2.18
N ALA A 40 24.94 12.46 2.17
CA ALA A 40 25.34 13.15 0.96
C ALA A 40 26.44 12.35 0.24
N LEU A 41 26.34 12.19 -1.08
CA LEU A 41 27.43 11.68 -1.92
C LEU A 41 27.87 12.74 -2.91
N SER A 42 29.18 12.92 -2.92
CA SER A 42 29.97 13.87 -3.68
C SER A 42 30.04 13.56 -5.17
N SER A 43 30.14 14.63 -5.94
CA SER A 43 30.32 14.71 -7.38
C SER A 43 31.70 14.19 -7.86
N GLY A 44 31.68 13.34 -8.90
CA GLY A 44 32.86 13.06 -9.73
C GLY A 44 32.59 13.43 -11.18
N ALA A 45 33.41 14.32 -11.71
CA ALA A 45 33.39 14.78 -13.11
C ALA A 45 34.16 13.83 -14.01
N LEU A 46 33.70 13.61 -15.26
CA LEU A 46 34.54 13.34 -16.44
C LEU A 46 33.74 13.44 -17.75
N GLY A 47 34.24 14.24 -18.69
CA GLY A 47 34.52 13.85 -20.04
C GLY A 47 33.56 14.32 -21.14
N SER A 48 33.92 15.41 -21.80
CA SER A 48 33.34 15.94 -23.05
C SER A 48 33.66 15.06 -24.26
N GLY A 49 32.65 14.75 -25.08
CA GLY A 49 32.81 14.23 -26.44
C GLY A 49 31.72 14.77 -27.36
N ALA A 50 32.12 15.60 -28.31
CA ALA A 50 31.25 16.15 -29.35
C ALA A 50 30.92 15.08 -30.41
N LEU A 51 29.69 15.01 -30.91
CA LEU A 51 29.34 14.34 -32.16
C LEU A 51 28.29 15.13 -32.94
N GLU A 52 28.48 15.09 -34.22
CA GLU A 52 27.94 15.86 -35.33
C GLU A 52 26.43 15.74 -35.55
N GLN A 53 25.87 16.82 -36.11
CA GLN A 53 24.49 16.92 -36.60
C GLN A 53 24.31 16.13 -37.91
N GLY A 54 23.42 15.13 -37.87
CA GLY A 54 22.90 14.46 -39.05
C GLY A 54 21.38 14.63 -39.12
N THR A 55 20.92 15.40 -40.11
CA THR A 55 19.49 15.55 -40.45
C THR A 55 18.95 14.27 -41.06
N ILE A 56 17.98 13.61 -40.45
CA ILE A 56 17.24 12.47 -41.03
C ILE A 56 15.77 12.86 -41.19
N ALA A 57 15.28 12.67 -42.41
CA ALA A 57 13.88 12.87 -42.82
C ALA A 57 12.94 11.88 -42.10
N PRO A 58 11.65 12.25 -41.83
CA PRO A 58 10.71 11.37 -41.16
C PRO A 58 10.27 10.20 -42.04
N ALA A 59 10.37 8.98 -41.51
CA ALA A 59 9.84 7.77 -42.10
C ALA A 59 8.31 7.67 -41.87
N PRO A 60 7.56 6.99 -42.77
CA PRO A 60 6.11 6.91 -42.69
C PRO A 60 5.64 6.06 -41.51
N VAL A 61 4.58 6.52 -40.85
CA VAL A 61 3.90 5.87 -39.72
C VAL A 61 3.32 4.52 -40.20
N PRO A 62 3.67 3.39 -39.58
CA PRO A 62 3.00 2.13 -39.85
C PRO A 62 1.61 2.11 -39.19
N ALA A 63 0.62 1.56 -39.92
CA ALA A 63 -0.74 1.37 -39.48
C ALA A 63 -0.83 0.64 -38.15
N ALA A 64 -1.76 1.08 -37.29
CA ALA A 64 -2.04 0.50 -36.01
C ALA A 64 -2.33 -1.01 -36.13
N ILE A 65 -1.43 -1.83 -35.58
CA ILE A 65 -1.67 -3.26 -35.40
C ILE A 65 -2.60 -3.38 -34.20
N ALA A 66 -3.81 -3.90 -34.44
CA ALA A 66 -4.74 -4.27 -33.40
C ALA A 66 -4.05 -5.28 -32.47
N VAL A 67 -3.79 -4.89 -31.23
CA VAL A 67 -3.30 -5.80 -30.18
C VAL A 67 -4.45 -6.76 -29.87
N PRO A 68 -4.28 -8.09 -30.02
CA PRO A 68 -5.30 -9.03 -29.58
C PRO A 68 -5.51 -8.85 -28.08
N ALA A 69 -6.77 -8.76 -27.66
CA ALA A 69 -7.15 -8.74 -26.24
C ALA A 69 -6.48 -9.94 -25.58
N SER A 70 -5.69 -9.68 -24.53
CA SER A 70 -5.13 -10.75 -23.69
C SER A 70 -6.29 -11.61 -23.20
N PRO A 71 -6.19 -12.95 -23.24
CA PRO A 71 -7.22 -13.80 -22.67
C PRO A 71 -7.40 -13.39 -21.21
N SER A 72 -8.63 -13.12 -20.82
CA SER A 72 -9.00 -12.94 -19.42
C SER A 72 -8.42 -14.13 -18.66
N PRO A 73 -7.73 -13.92 -17.49
CA PRO A 73 -7.30 -15.03 -16.69
C PRO A 73 -8.55 -15.86 -16.38
N ASP A 74 -8.48 -17.18 -16.60
CA ASP A 74 -9.53 -18.10 -16.23
C ASP A 74 -10.02 -17.75 -14.83
N PRO A 75 -11.33 -17.58 -14.59
CA PRO A 75 -11.82 -17.28 -13.26
C PRO A 75 -11.38 -18.45 -12.39
N LEU A 76 -10.57 -18.13 -11.36
CA LEU A 76 -10.22 -19.11 -10.31
C LEU A 76 -11.53 -19.81 -9.89
N PRO A 77 -11.50 -21.11 -9.64
CA PRO A 77 -12.67 -21.83 -9.20
C PRO A 77 -13.24 -21.07 -7.99
N ARG A 78 -14.42 -20.47 -8.19
CA ARG A 78 -15.13 -19.80 -7.08
C ARG A 78 -15.25 -20.82 -5.97
N PRO A 79 -14.88 -20.48 -4.71
CA PRO A 79 -15.13 -21.38 -3.60
C PRO A 79 -16.56 -21.84 -3.72
N SER A 80 -16.77 -23.14 -3.86
CA SER A 80 -18.08 -23.72 -4.13
C SER A 80 -19.05 -23.18 -3.10
N VAL A 81 -20.31 -23.00 -3.48
CA VAL A 81 -21.40 -22.58 -2.57
C VAL A 81 -21.43 -23.48 -1.34
N PHE A 82 -20.96 -24.72 -1.45
CA PHE A 82 -20.69 -25.66 -0.37
C PHE A 82 -19.72 -25.12 0.70
N HIS A 83 -18.61 -24.44 0.33
CA HIS A 83 -17.66 -23.91 1.33
C HIS A 83 -18.25 -22.74 2.15
N ARG A 84 -19.15 -21.94 1.57
CA ARG A 84 -19.84 -20.87 2.32
C ARG A 84 -20.95 -21.40 3.22
N LEU A 85 -21.64 -22.48 2.82
CA LEU A 85 -22.66 -23.13 3.63
C LEU A 85 -22.06 -24.00 4.74
N TYR A 86 -20.89 -24.61 4.52
CA TYR A 86 -20.22 -25.43 5.54
C TYR A 86 -19.74 -24.61 6.74
N GLY A 87 -19.22 -23.41 6.54
CA GLY A 87 -18.82 -22.52 7.64
C GLY A 87 -19.98 -22.04 8.53
N TRP A 88 -21.22 -22.10 8.04
CA TRP A 88 -22.45 -21.72 8.78
C TRP A 88 -23.14 -22.88 9.45
N LEU A 89 -22.86 -24.12 9.04
CA LEU A 89 -23.56 -25.33 9.49
C LEU A 89 -22.73 -26.27 10.37
N GLN A 90 -21.45 -25.99 10.58
CA GLN A 90 -20.66 -26.75 11.53
C GLN A 90 -20.95 -26.26 12.96
N PRO A 91 -21.32 -27.13 13.88
CA PRO A 91 -21.28 -26.79 15.29
C PRO A 91 -19.85 -26.38 15.66
N PRO A 92 -19.65 -25.48 16.65
CA PRO A 92 -18.32 -25.14 17.12
C PRO A 92 -17.54 -26.43 17.39
N PRO A 93 -16.24 -26.48 17.04
CA PRO A 93 -15.46 -27.69 17.26
C PRO A 93 -15.56 -28.11 18.72
N ASP A 94 -15.65 -29.43 18.96
CA ASP A 94 -15.69 -29.99 20.30
C ASP A 94 -14.48 -29.47 21.09
N ALA A 95 -14.69 -28.90 22.27
CA ALA A 95 -13.65 -28.31 23.08
C ALA A 95 -12.49 -29.28 23.39
N ALA A 96 -12.77 -30.57 23.42
CA ALA A 96 -11.76 -31.61 23.57
C ALA A 96 -10.86 -31.72 22.32
N VAL A 97 -11.43 -31.53 21.12
CA VAL A 97 -10.71 -31.53 19.85
C VAL A 97 -9.77 -30.32 19.76
N GLU A 98 -10.28 -29.13 20.08
CA GLU A 98 -9.47 -27.90 20.10
C GLU A 98 -8.35 -28.00 21.15
N ALA A 99 -8.62 -28.55 22.33
CA ALA A 99 -7.62 -28.75 23.37
C ALA A 99 -6.52 -29.70 22.90
N LEU A 100 -6.85 -30.81 22.26
CA LEU A 100 -5.88 -31.76 21.71
C LEU A 100 -4.99 -31.13 20.63
N VAL A 101 -5.58 -30.39 19.68
CA VAL A 101 -4.81 -29.68 18.63
C VAL A 101 -3.90 -28.63 19.26
N SER A 102 -4.38 -27.84 20.20
CA SER A 102 -3.60 -26.80 20.88
C SER A 102 -2.46 -27.38 21.70
N GLN A 103 -2.69 -28.47 22.42
CA GLN A 103 -1.67 -29.17 23.17
C GLN A 103 -0.61 -29.79 22.25
N THR A 104 -1.03 -30.41 21.13
CA THR A 104 -0.11 -30.98 20.15
C THR A 104 0.73 -29.89 19.51
N LEU A 105 0.15 -28.76 19.14
CA LEU A 105 0.87 -27.59 18.59
C LEU A 105 1.89 -27.04 19.60
N ALA A 106 1.50 -26.91 20.88
CA ALA A 106 2.42 -26.46 21.93
C ALA A 106 3.62 -27.43 22.09
N THR A 107 3.36 -28.75 22.04
CA THR A 107 4.42 -29.77 22.08
C THR A 107 5.35 -29.66 20.90
N VAL A 108 4.80 -29.58 19.68
CA VAL A 108 5.58 -29.43 18.43
C VAL A 108 6.40 -28.14 18.45
N ASN A 109 5.87 -27.03 18.97
CA ASN A 109 6.61 -25.77 19.08
C ASN A 109 7.77 -25.82 20.08
N ALA A 110 7.70 -26.68 21.11
CA ALA A 110 8.77 -26.89 22.09
C ALA A 110 9.87 -27.84 21.58
N GLU A 111 9.60 -28.65 20.56
CA GLU A 111 10.56 -29.58 20.00
C GLU A 111 11.58 -28.89 19.08
N PRO A 112 12.83 -29.45 18.94
CA PRO A 112 13.78 -28.99 17.94
C PRO A 112 13.18 -29.05 16.53
N TRP A 113 13.69 -28.19 15.64
CA TRP A 113 13.23 -28.16 14.24
C TRP A 113 13.52 -29.50 13.54
N ASN A 114 12.47 -30.10 13.00
CA ASN A 114 12.53 -31.26 12.14
C ASN A 114 11.63 -31.01 10.92
N LEU A 115 12.18 -31.07 9.71
CA LEU A 115 11.44 -30.88 8.47
C LEU A 115 10.86 -32.20 7.90
N GLY A 116 10.96 -33.30 8.64
CA GLY A 116 10.28 -34.56 8.28
C GLY A 116 8.76 -34.34 8.12
N GLY A 117 8.18 -34.95 7.09
CA GLY A 117 6.73 -34.79 6.79
C GLY A 117 6.34 -33.47 6.11
N VAL A 118 7.22 -32.48 6.07
CA VAL A 118 6.99 -31.20 5.35
C VAL A 118 7.25 -31.42 3.85
N PRO A 119 6.39 -30.93 2.94
CA PRO A 119 6.63 -31.05 1.50
C PRO A 119 7.99 -30.47 1.06
N LEU A 120 8.70 -31.14 0.15
CA LEU A 120 10.04 -30.73 -0.29
C LEU A 120 10.09 -29.29 -0.81
N ALA A 121 9.08 -28.86 -1.57
CA ALA A 121 8.99 -27.49 -2.06
C ALA A 121 8.95 -26.47 -0.92
N LEU A 122 8.18 -26.75 0.14
CA LEU A 122 8.12 -25.90 1.32
C LEU A 122 9.42 -25.95 2.14
N GLN A 123 10.10 -27.11 2.22
CA GLN A 123 11.42 -27.21 2.86
C GLN A 123 12.43 -26.31 2.15
N GLN A 124 12.46 -26.31 0.81
CA GLN A 124 13.32 -25.43 0.02
C GLN A 124 13.02 -23.96 0.28
N GLU A 125 11.74 -23.57 0.30
CA GLU A 125 11.35 -22.20 0.61
C GLU A 125 11.74 -21.75 2.03
N ILE A 126 11.64 -22.67 3.01
CA ILE A 126 12.08 -22.42 4.39
C ILE A 126 13.59 -22.20 4.42
N PHE A 127 14.36 -23.01 3.71
CA PHE A 127 15.81 -22.85 3.63
C PHE A 127 16.19 -21.49 3.02
N ASP A 128 15.55 -21.11 1.93
CA ASP A 128 15.88 -19.90 1.20
C ASP A 128 15.40 -18.61 1.92
N ARG A 129 14.26 -18.68 2.60
CA ARG A 129 13.54 -17.48 3.07
C ARG A 129 13.05 -17.56 4.52
N GLY A 130 13.15 -18.70 5.19
CA GLY A 130 12.51 -18.92 6.49
C GLY A 130 12.96 -17.95 7.59
N GLN A 131 14.19 -17.43 7.53
CA GLN A 131 14.66 -16.40 8.45
C GLN A 131 13.97 -15.05 8.24
N LYS A 132 13.60 -14.73 7.00
CA LYS A 132 12.92 -13.47 6.63
C LYS A 132 11.41 -13.59 6.68
N GLU A 133 10.87 -14.78 6.55
CA GLU A 133 9.44 -15.08 6.50
C GLU A 133 9.08 -16.14 7.56
N PRO A 134 8.93 -15.75 8.83
CA PRO A 134 8.63 -16.67 9.93
C PRO A 134 7.33 -17.45 9.75
N GLN A 135 6.42 -16.97 8.88
CA GLN A 135 5.17 -17.66 8.52
C GLN A 135 5.44 -19.01 7.84
N LEU A 136 6.53 -19.12 7.07
CA LEU A 136 6.93 -20.40 6.46
C LEU A 136 7.28 -21.45 7.53
N LEU A 137 7.94 -21.02 8.60
CA LEU A 137 8.25 -21.89 9.73
C LEU A 137 6.96 -22.28 10.47
N ALA A 138 6.08 -21.31 10.74
CA ALA A 138 4.81 -21.60 11.39
C ALA A 138 3.93 -22.54 10.54
N PHE A 139 3.94 -22.39 9.22
CA PHE A 139 3.24 -23.29 8.31
C PHE A 139 3.79 -24.72 8.35
N ALA A 140 5.10 -24.88 8.35
CA ALA A 140 5.72 -26.21 8.49
C ALA A 140 5.33 -26.91 9.80
N ARG A 141 5.10 -26.18 10.91
CA ARG A 141 4.64 -26.75 12.17
C ARG A 141 3.27 -27.42 12.07
N TRP A 142 2.38 -26.95 11.21
CA TRP A 142 1.08 -27.61 11.00
C TRP A 142 1.23 -29.01 10.38
N TYR A 143 2.21 -29.23 9.48
CA TYR A 143 2.54 -30.56 8.97
C TYR A 143 3.02 -31.48 10.08
N GLN A 144 3.86 -30.98 10.99
CA GLN A 144 4.34 -31.74 12.15
C GLN A 144 3.20 -32.08 13.13
N VAL A 145 2.24 -31.16 13.34
CA VAL A 145 1.03 -31.42 14.15
C VAL A 145 0.20 -32.54 13.51
N ARG A 146 0.01 -32.50 12.21
CA ARG A 146 -0.69 -33.56 11.46
C ARG A 146 -0.02 -34.93 11.67
N ASP A 147 1.28 -34.99 11.44
CA ASP A 147 2.04 -36.23 11.55
C ASP A 147 1.99 -36.78 12.98
N ARG A 148 2.07 -35.91 13.99
CA ARG A 148 1.96 -36.29 15.40
C ARG A 148 0.58 -36.86 15.76
N LEU A 149 -0.49 -36.28 15.23
CA LEU A 149 -1.85 -36.76 15.42
C LEU A 149 -2.12 -38.09 14.69
N GLN A 150 -1.39 -38.37 13.61
CA GLN A 150 -1.49 -39.64 12.87
C GLN A 150 -0.82 -40.80 13.59
N GLN A 151 0.27 -40.57 14.36
CA GLN A 151 1.08 -41.63 14.98
C GLN A 151 0.25 -42.65 15.80
N PRO A 152 -0.69 -42.25 16.68
CA PRO A 152 -1.48 -43.22 17.45
C PRO A 152 -2.45 -44.05 16.59
N LEU A 153 -2.72 -43.63 15.33
CA LEU A 153 -3.62 -44.31 14.42
C LEU A 153 -2.93 -45.32 13.49
N LEU A 154 -1.60 -45.20 13.31
CA LEU A 154 -0.82 -46.03 12.39
C LEU A 154 -0.95 -47.53 12.63
N PRO A 155 -0.91 -48.08 13.88
CA PRO A 155 -1.10 -49.51 14.11
C PRO A 155 -2.47 -50.05 13.66
N GLN A 156 -3.48 -49.23 13.67
CA GLN A 156 -4.83 -49.60 13.24
C GLN A 156 -5.03 -49.50 11.72
N ALA A 157 -4.19 -48.72 11.04
CA ALA A 157 -4.24 -48.49 9.60
C ALA A 157 -3.60 -49.61 8.78
N GLN A 158 -2.77 -50.42 9.37
CA GLN A 158 -2.11 -51.54 8.66
C GLN A 158 -3.00 -52.73 8.34
N THR A 159 -4.25 -52.71 8.80
CA THR A 159 -5.24 -53.74 8.46
C THR A 159 -5.91 -53.40 7.11
N PRO A 160 -5.71 -54.23 6.04
CA PRO A 160 -6.32 -53.96 4.74
C PRO A 160 -7.83 -53.73 4.84
N GLY A 161 -8.34 -52.67 4.26
CA GLY A 161 -9.79 -52.33 4.23
C GLY A 161 -10.28 -51.37 5.33
N ARG A 162 -9.56 -51.16 6.42
CA ARG A 162 -10.03 -50.33 7.54
C ARG A 162 -9.88 -48.82 7.27
N TRP A 163 -8.93 -48.41 6.44
CA TRP A 163 -8.80 -47.03 5.98
C TRP A 163 -9.99 -46.57 5.11
N GLN A 164 -10.43 -47.46 4.20
CA GLN A 164 -11.59 -47.17 3.35
C GLN A 164 -12.88 -47.02 4.17
N THR A 165 -13.02 -47.82 5.22
CA THR A 165 -14.20 -47.74 6.11
C THR A 165 -14.15 -46.47 6.98
N LEU A 166 -12.97 -46.04 7.42
CA LEU A 166 -12.78 -44.82 8.21
C LEU A 166 -13.00 -43.55 7.39
N THR A 167 -12.45 -43.49 6.17
CA THR A 167 -12.65 -42.34 5.26
C THR A 167 -14.09 -42.24 4.77
N GLN A 168 -14.76 -43.36 4.53
CA GLN A 168 -16.19 -43.40 4.21
C GLN A 168 -17.08 -42.95 5.38
N ALA A 169 -16.75 -43.36 6.61
CA ALA A 169 -17.49 -42.96 7.81
C ALA A 169 -17.35 -41.45 8.11
N LEU A 170 -16.28 -40.80 7.63
CA LEU A 170 -16.02 -39.38 7.80
C LEU A 170 -16.44 -38.52 6.58
N GLY A 171 -17.05 -39.13 5.54
CA GLY A 171 -17.53 -38.40 4.36
C GLY A 171 -16.44 -37.93 3.39
N PHE A 172 -15.21 -38.48 3.45
CA PHE A 172 -14.17 -38.22 2.50
C PHE A 172 -14.24 -39.17 1.31
N ASP A 173 -14.83 -38.74 0.21
CA ASP A 173 -14.98 -39.53 -1.03
C ASP A 173 -13.69 -39.75 -1.84
N ARG A 174 -12.53 -39.27 -1.37
CA ARG A 174 -11.24 -39.47 -2.03
C ARG A 174 -10.17 -39.92 -1.03
N ALA A 175 -9.78 -41.16 -1.13
CA ALA A 175 -8.52 -41.63 -0.55
C ALA A 175 -7.37 -40.87 -1.25
N PRO A 176 -6.36 -40.37 -0.50
CA PRO A 176 -5.16 -39.86 -1.11
C PRO A 176 -4.48 -41.00 -1.89
N THR A 177 -4.42 -40.88 -3.22
CA THR A 177 -3.61 -41.78 -4.05
C THR A 177 -2.16 -41.60 -3.65
N ALA A 178 -1.61 -42.61 -2.98
CA ALA A 178 -0.18 -42.69 -2.76
C ALA A 178 0.54 -42.63 -4.11
N PRO A 179 1.57 -41.82 -4.28
CA PRO A 179 2.39 -41.85 -5.50
C PRO A 179 3.06 -43.22 -5.61
N SER A 180 2.74 -43.95 -6.67
CA SER A 180 3.47 -45.17 -7.02
C SER A 180 4.94 -44.79 -7.31
N PRO A 181 5.92 -45.44 -6.72
CA PRO A 181 7.32 -45.22 -7.07
C PRO A 181 7.55 -45.72 -8.50
N SER A 182 7.76 -44.83 -9.44
CA SER A 182 8.34 -45.17 -10.75
C SER A 182 9.81 -45.58 -10.52
N VAL A 183 10.08 -46.85 -10.68
CA VAL A 183 11.43 -47.38 -10.68
C VAL A 183 12.02 -47.15 -12.05
N ASP A 184 12.73 -46.06 -12.23
CA ASP A 184 13.66 -45.92 -13.35
C ASP A 184 15.01 -46.50 -12.91
N SER A 185 15.36 -47.61 -13.57
CA SER A 185 16.61 -48.34 -13.40
C SER A 185 17.81 -47.49 -13.86
N VAL A 186 18.57 -46.97 -12.91
CA VAL A 186 19.93 -46.47 -13.17
C VAL A 186 20.90 -47.56 -12.72
N THR A 187 21.65 -48.11 -13.67
CA THR A 187 22.73 -49.05 -13.49
C THR A 187 23.84 -48.40 -12.66
N ALA A 188 24.12 -48.97 -11.48
CA ALA A 188 25.22 -48.56 -10.63
C ALA A 188 26.47 -49.38 -10.95
N ASP A 189 27.55 -48.67 -11.26
CA ASP A 189 28.89 -49.22 -11.34
C ASP A 189 29.40 -49.58 -9.92
N SER A 190 29.99 -50.78 -9.86
CA SER A 190 30.51 -51.41 -8.66
C SER A 190 31.75 -50.71 -8.12
N VAL A 191 31.73 -50.24 -6.90
CA VAL A 191 32.91 -49.94 -6.08
C VAL A 191 32.97 -50.96 -4.93
N THR A 192 33.94 -51.82 -4.96
CA THR A 192 34.28 -52.79 -3.90
C THR A 192 34.89 -52.06 -2.70
N ALA A 193 34.27 -52.20 -1.53
CA ALA A 193 34.87 -51.84 -0.25
C ALA A 193 34.91 -53.07 0.67
N ASP A 194 36.04 -53.27 1.33
CA ASP A 194 36.33 -54.38 2.20
C ASP A 194 35.45 -54.47 3.45
N PRO A 195 35.16 -55.70 3.98
CA PRO A 195 34.27 -55.85 5.13
C PRO A 195 35.02 -55.61 6.44
N VAL A 196 34.60 -54.59 7.18
CA VAL A 196 34.95 -54.44 8.61
C VAL A 196 33.99 -55.32 9.42
N THR A 197 34.53 -56.38 10.04
CA THR A 197 33.81 -57.22 10.98
C THR A 197 33.56 -56.48 12.30
N ALA A 198 32.30 -56.18 12.59
CA ALA A 198 31.88 -55.77 13.91
C ALA A 198 31.08 -56.90 14.58
N ASP A 199 31.42 -57.22 15.80
CA ASP A 199 30.77 -58.27 16.62
C ASP A 199 29.29 -57.91 16.89
N PRO A 200 28.38 -58.90 16.87
CA PRO A 200 26.97 -58.68 17.13
C PRO A 200 26.71 -58.50 18.64
N VAL A 201 26.42 -57.26 19.06
CA VAL A 201 25.81 -57.06 20.37
C VAL A 201 24.35 -57.49 20.27
N THR A 202 24.04 -58.65 20.83
CA THR A 202 22.65 -59.14 20.98
C THR A 202 21.89 -58.27 21.98
N ALA A 203 21.19 -57.26 21.49
CA ALA A 203 20.14 -56.58 22.25
C ALA A 203 18.87 -57.45 22.19
N ALA A 204 18.39 -57.88 23.35
CA ALA A 204 17.13 -58.60 23.45
C ALA A 204 16.00 -57.72 22.90
N PRO A 205 15.06 -58.27 22.12
CA PRO A 205 13.92 -57.52 21.63
C PRO A 205 12.99 -57.14 22.81
N VAL A 206 12.97 -55.88 23.15
CA VAL A 206 11.91 -55.35 24.00
C VAL A 206 10.63 -55.34 23.14
N THR A 207 9.85 -56.41 23.26
CA THR A 207 8.51 -56.48 22.69
C THR A 207 7.62 -55.54 23.50
N ALA A 208 7.60 -54.25 23.14
CA ALA A 208 6.55 -53.35 23.58
C ALA A 208 5.24 -53.87 22.96
N ALA A 209 4.32 -54.33 23.81
CA ALA A 209 2.96 -54.66 23.36
C ALA A 209 2.36 -53.47 22.63
N PRO A 210 1.68 -53.65 21.49
CA PRO A 210 1.03 -52.56 20.78
C PRO A 210 -0.01 -51.92 21.71
N VAL A 211 0.21 -50.70 22.14
CA VAL A 211 -0.79 -49.91 22.86
C VAL A 211 -1.88 -49.60 21.85
N THR A 212 -2.95 -50.42 21.87
CA THR A 212 -4.16 -50.11 21.09
C THR A 212 -4.85 -48.98 21.78
N ALA A 213 -4.84 -47.78 21.15
CA ALA A 213 -5.64 -46.67 21.64
C ALA A 213 -7.10 -47.11 21.76
N ASP A 214 -7.78 -46.75 22.87
CA ASP A 214 -9.19 -47.03 23.02
C ASP A 214 -10.01 -46.33 21.91
N PRO A 215 -11.21 -46.85 21.55
CA PRO A 215 -12.01 -46.31 20.45
C PRO A 215 -12.36 -44.83 20.61
N ALA A 216 -12.52 -44.32 21.83
CA ALA A 216 -12.85 -42.93 22.09
C ALA A 216 -11.67 -42.02 21.83
N THR A 217 -10.46 -42.41 22.27
CA THR A 217 -9.21 -41.72 21.98
C THR A 217 -8.93 -41.69 20.48
N ALA A 218 -9.13 -42.83 19.78
CA ALA A 218 -8.97 -42.89 18.32
C ALA A 218 -9.95 -41.95 17.60
N ALA A 219 -11.20 -41.88 18.01
CA ALA A 219 -12.20 -40.99 17.44
C ALA A 219 -11.83 -39.50 17.67
N LEU A 220 -11.29 -39.15 18.85
CA LEU A 220 -10.82 -37.80 19.15
C LEU A 220 -9.65 -37.40 18.24
N HIS A 221 -8.66 -38.27 18.06
CA HIS A 221 -7.52 -38.03 17.16
C HIS A 221 -7.97 -37.86 15.70
N LEU A 222 -8.94 -38.65 15.22
CA LEU A 222 -9.48 -38.51 13.86
C LEU A 222 -10.17 -37.15 13.65
N LYS A 223 -10.98 -36.70 14.62
CA LYS A 223 -11.58 -35.38 14.57
C LYS A 223 -10.54 -34.25 14.59
N ALA A 224 -9.53 -34.37 15.44
CA ALA A 224 -8.43 -33.42 15.51
C ALA A 224 -7.63 -33.40 14.19
N LEU A 225 -7.37 -34.54 13.60
CA LEU A 225 -6.72 -34.66 12.30
C LEU A 225 -7.52 -33.97 11.20
N ALA A 226 -8.84 -34.21 11.14
CA ALA A 226 -9.70 -33.54 10.16
C ALA A 226 -9.66 -32.00 10.29
N LEU A 227 -9.65 -31.48 11.51
CA LEU A 227 -9.51 -30.04 11.76
C LEU A 227 -8.14 -29.51 11.26
N VAL A 228 -7.05 -30.23 11.53
CA VAL A 228 -5.70 -29.85 11.08
C VAL A 228 -5.57 -29.92 9.56
N GLU A 229 -6.19 -30.90 8.89
CA GLU A 229 -6.19 -30.98 7.42
C GLU A 229 -6.92 -29.81 6.79
N VAL A 230 -8.07 -29.40 7.33
CA VAL A 230 -8.80 -28.19 6.88
C VAL A 230 -7.89 -26.97 7.04
N ARG A 231 -7.23 -26.84 8.21
CA ARG A 231 -6.31 -25.73 8.46
C ARG A 231 -5.12 -25.72 7.51
N LEU A 232 -4.52 -26.87 7.23
CA LEU A 232 -3.43 -27.00 6.26
C LEU A 232 -3.86 -26.56 4.85
N GLN A 233 -5.05 -26.97 4.40
CA GLN A 233 -5.57 -26.56 3.09
C GLN A 233 -5.80 -25.04 3.00
N GLU A 234 -6.30 -24.41 4.08
CA GLU A 234 -6.44 -22.96 4.16
C GLU A 234 -5.07 -22.26 4.08
N GLU A 235 -4.08 -22.76 4.82
CA GLU A 235 -2.72 -22.19 4.82
C GLU A 235 -1.99 -22.44 3.50
N GLU A 236 -2.16 -23.59 2.86
CA GLU A 236 -1.62 -23.87 1.52
C GLU A 236 -2.20 -22.90 0.49
N SER A 237 -3.51 -22.69 0.52
CA SER A 237 -4.18 -21.73 -0.37
C SER A 237 -3.67 -20.30 -0.13
N ALA A 238 -3.59 -19.89 1.13
CA ALA A 238 -3.06 -18.58 1.51
C ALA A 238 -1.60 -18.39 1.06
N HIS A 239 -0.76 -19.42 1.23
CA HIS A 239 0.63 -19.42 0.79
C HIS A 239 0.76 -19.31 -0.74
N GLN A 240 -0.08 -20.02 -1.49
CA GLN A 240 -0.10 -19.92 -2.96
C GLN A 240 -0.45 -18.51 -3.41
N LEU A 241 -1.50 -17.89 -2.84
CA LEU A 241 -1.91 -16.52 -3.11
C LEU A 241 -0.80 -15.52 -2.77
N TRP A 242 -0.16 -15.70 -1.62
CA TRP A 242 1.01 -14.90 -1.22
C TRP A 242 2.16 -14.99 -2.21
N ASN A 243 2.50 -16.21 -2.68
CA ASN A 243 3.56 -16.41 -3.66
C ASN A 243 3.22 -15.83 -5.03
N GLN A 244 1.94 -15.85 -5.45
CA GLN A 244 1.49 -15.18 -6.67
C GLN A 244 1.66 -13.67 -6.57
N ALA A 245 1.23 -13.08 -5.45
CA ALA A 245 1.42 -11.65 -5.18
C ALA A 245 2.90 -11.26 -5.22
N ARG A 246 3.78 -12.08 -4.63
CA ARG A 246 5.24 -11.84 -4.68
C ARG A 246 5.80 -11.90 -6.10
N ARG A 247 5.40 -12.88 -6.91
CA ARG A 247 5.85 -12.96 -8.31
C ARG A 247 5.43 -11.73 -9.11
N ALA A 248 4.17 -11.30 -8.97
CA ALA A 248 3.69 -10.09 -9.61
C ALA A 248 4.46 -8.85 -9.12
N ALA A 249 4.73 -8.74 -7.82
CA ALA A 249 5.54 -7.65 -7.27
C ALA A 249 6.97 -7.62 -7.81
N MET A 250 7.61 -8.79 -7.94
CA MET A 250 8.96 -8.89 -8.55
C MET A 250 8.95 -8.48 -10.02
N ALA A 251 7.91 -8.88 -10.78
CA ALA A 251 7.74 -8.45 -12.17
C ALA A 251 7.57 -6.92 -12.27
N ALA A 252 6.82 -6.33 -11.34
CA ALA A 252 6.65 -4.88 -11.28
C ALA A 252 7.98 -4.15 -11.02
N VAL A 253 8.80 -4.65 -10.08
CA VAL A 253 10.14 -4.10 -9.80
C VAL A 253 11.02 -4.16 -11.05
N ALA A 254 11.06 -5.32 -11.72
CA ALA A 254 11.86 -5.51 -12.93
C ALA A 254 11.47 -4.52 -14.05
N GLN A 255 10.17 -4.20 -14.18
CA GLN A 255 9.71 -3.18 -15.13
C GLN A 255 10.12 -1.76 -14.72
N GLY A 256 10.12 -1.44 -13.42
CA GLY A 256 10.58 -0.15 -12.90
C GLY A 256 12.09 0.08 -13.03
N GLU A 257 12.88 -0.99 -13.17
CA GLU A 257 14.35 -0.94 -13.34
C GLU A 257 14.80 -0.83 -14.81
N VAL A 258 13.88 -0.87 -15.78
CA VAL A 258 14.18 -0.73 -17.22
C VAL A 258 14.86 0.61 -17.50
N LYS A 259 16.00 0.58 -18.19
CA LYS A 259 16.76 1.80 -18.56
C LYS A 259 16.99 1.86 -20.08
N PRO A 260 16.70 3.01 -20.73
CA PRO A 260 16.04 4.18 -20.14
C PRO A 260 14.58 3.87 -19.79
N PRO A 261 14.01 4.55 -18.80
CA PRO A 261 12.62 4.34 -18.41
C PRO A 261 11.68 4.76 -19.54
N THR A 262 10.60 4.03 -19.73
CA THR A 262 9.60 4.28 -20.78
C THR A 262 8.19 4.34 -20.18
N ILE A 263 7.26 5.02 -20.85
CA ILE A 263 5.84 5.01 -20.49
C ILE A 263 5.34 3.56 -20.42
N GLN A 264 5.77 2.72 -21.33
CA GLN A 264 5.35 1.31 -21.40
C GLN A 264 5.86 0.50 -20.21
N SER A 265 7.13 0.68 -19.80
CA SER A 265 7.70 -0.02 -18.64
C SER A 265 7.01 0.39 -17.34
N TRP A 266 6.76 1.67 -17.12
CA TRP A 266 6.04 2.14 -15.95
C TRP A 266 4.57 1.71 -15.92
N SER A 267 3.90 1.70 -17.09
CA SER A 267 2.53 1.18 -17.19
C SER A 267 2.47 -0.33 -16.90
N ALA A 268 3.49 -1.09 -17.33
CA ALA A 268 3.61 -2.50 -16.99
C ALA A 268 3.87 -2.70 -15.50
N ALA A 269 4.75 -1.91 -14.89
CA ALA A 269 5.01 -1.92 -13.46
C ALA A 269 3.72 -1.67 -12.65
N ALA A 270 2.94 -0.64 -13.03
CA ALA A 270 1.67 -0.32 -12.36
C ALA A 270 0.68 -1.50 -12.43
N ARG A 271 0.53 -2.15 -13.60
CA ARG A 271 -0.35 -3.33 -13.75
C ARG A 271 0.08 -4.49 -12.86
N HIS A 272 1.39 -4.79 -12.81
CA HIS A 272 1.89 -5.87 -11.97
C HIS A 272 1.73 -5.57 -10.48
N TRP A 273 1.87 -4.31 -10.04
CA TRP A 273 1.56 -3.92 -8.67
C TRP A 273 0.06 -4.08 -8.35
N GLN A 274 -0.84 -3.73 -9.29
CA GLN A 274 -2.28 -3.96 -9.15
C GLN A 274 -2.62 -5.45 -9.07
N GLU A 275 -2.01 -6.26 -9.92
CA GLU A 275 -2.14 -7.72 -9.88
C GLU A 275 -1.69 -8.29 -8.52
N ALA A 276 -0.54 -7.84 -8.02
CA ALA A 276 -0.06 -8.23 -6.70
C ALA A 276 -1.05 -7.87 -5.58
N GLN A 277 -1.67 -6.69 -5.62
CA GLN A 277 -2.73 -6.30 -4.69
C GLN A 277 -3.96 -7.21 -4.77
N GLN A 278 -4.39 -7.57 -5.98
CA GLN A 278 -5.54 -8.45 -6.19
C GLN A 278 -5.33 -9.84 -5.59
N TRP A 279 -4.11 -10.39 -5.71
CA TRP A 279 -3.75 -11.65 -5.06
C TRP A 279 -3.76 -11.53 -3.53
N LEU A 280 -3.19 -10.46 -2.97
CA LEU A 280 -3.20 -10.23 -1.52
C LEU A 280 -4.60 -10.04 -0.96
N ALA A 281 -5.52 -9.45 -1.73
CA ALA A 281 -6.91 -9.25 -1.31
C ALA A 281 -7.68 -10.58 -1.10
N GLN A 282 -7.19 -11.65 -1.71
CA GLN A 282 -7.80 -13.00 -1.60
C GLN A 282 -7.21 -13.81 -0.44
N VAL A 283 -6.10 -13.36 0.17
CA VAL A 283 -5.50 -14.05 1.31
C VAL A 283 -6.44 -13.96 2.53
N PRO A 284 -6.86 -15.09 3.11
CA PRO A 284 -7.75 -15.07 4.27
C PRO A 284 -7.11 -14.35 5.46
N ALA A 285 -7.87 -13.47 6.11
CA ALA A 285 -7.37 -12.64 7.22
C ALA A 285 -6.90 -13.48 8.42
N GLN A 286 -7.50 -14.66 8.64
CA GLN A 286 -7.18 -15.60 9.72
C GLN A 286 -5.98 -16.50 9.40
N SER A 287 -5.47 -16.48 8.17
CA SER A 287 -4.28 -17.26 7.80
C SER A 287 -3.01 -16.68 8.40
N LEU A 288 -1.93 -17.48 8.42
CA LEU A 288 -0.59 -17.04 8.86
C LEU A 288 -0.08 -15.83 8.06
N TRP A 289 -0.51 -15.68 6.81
CA TRP A 289 -0.16 -14.54 5.94
C TRP A 289 -1.15 -13.38 6.01
N GLY A 290 -2.30 -13.52 6.66
CA GLY A 290 -3.38 -12.53 6.61
C GLY A 290 -2.97 -11.12 7.04
N THR A 291 -2.36 -10.99 8.22
CA THR A 291 -1.89 -9.68 8.71
C THR A 291 -0.84 -9.07 7.78
N LEU A 292 0.09 -9.90 7.29
CA LEU A 292 1.15 -9.45 6.39
C LEU A 292 0.58 -9.06 5.01
N ALA A 293 -0.43 -9.78 4.53
CA ALA A 293 -1.12 -9.47 3.28
C ALA A 293 -1.77 -8.09 3.33
N VAL A 294 -2.47 -7.76 4.41
CA VAL A 294 -3.05 -6.42 4.61
C VAL A 294 -1.99 -5.33 4.57
N GLN A 295 -0.86 -5.53 5.27
CA GLN A 295 0.24 -4.55 5.26
C GLN A 295 0.84 -4.38 3.87
N ARG A 296 1.05 -5.48 3.14
CA ARG A 296 1.61 -5.45 1.78
C ARG A 296 0.63 -4.87 0.77
N GLN A 297 -0.67 -5.06 0.91
CA GLN A 297 -1.68 -4.41 0.07
C GLN A 297 -1.52 -2.88 0.08
N ILE A 298 -1.35 -2.28 1.26
CA ILE A 298 -1.14 -0.84 1.40
C ILE A 298 0.15 -0.41 0.67
N THR A 299 1.25 -1.16 0.89
CA THR A 299 2.54 -0.88 0.25
C THR A 299 2.45 -0.98 -1.28
N TYR A 300 1.79 -2.02 -1.79
CA TYR A 300 1.67 -2.23 -3.23
C TYR A 300 0.72 -1.21 -3.88
N GLY A 301 -0.33 -0.77 -3.17
CA GLY A 301 -1.17 0.35 -3.61
C GLY A 301 -0.38 1.63 -3.80
N ARG A 302 0.51 1.93 -2.85
CA ARG A 302 1.44 3.05 -2.99
C ARG A 302 2.37 2.89 -4.20
N ASN A 303 2.90 1.69 -4.44
CA ASN A 303 3.77 1.43 -5.58
C ASN A 303 3.03 1.57 -6.92
N VAL A 304 1.72 1.23 -6.98
CA VAL A 304 0.86 1.54 -8.13
C VAL A 304 0.88 3.05 -8.41
N THR A 305 0.61 3.86 -7.39
CA THR A 305 0.59 5.32 -7.53
C THR A 305 1.95 5.87 -8.00
N ILE A 306 3.05 5.37 -7.44
CA ILE A 306 4.41 5.76 -7.86
C ILE A 306 4.65 5.39 -9.33
N ALA A 307 4.33 4.16 -9.74
CA ALA A 307 4.55 3.71 -11.11
C ALA A 307 3.69 4.50 -12.13
N GLN A 308 2.47 4.83 -11.77
CA GLN A 308 1.60 5.69 -12.57
C GLN A 308 2.19 7.10 -12.71
N TYR A 309 2.63 7.68 -11.60
CA TYR A 309 3.26 9.00 -11.58
C TYR A 309 4.50 9.06 -12.48
N GLU A 310 5.42 8.10 -12.34
CA GLU A 310 6.63 8.04 -13.16
C GLU A 310 6.31 7.85 -14.66
N GLY A 311 5.31 7.05 -14.98
CA GLY A 311 4.81 6.90 -16.35
C GLY A 311 4.19 8.20 -16.90
N ASP A 312 3.45 8.91 -16.08
CA ASP A 312 2.81 10.17 -16.46
C ASP A 312 3.84 11.30 -16.68
N ARG A 313 4.94 11.29 -15.92
CA ARG A 313 6.06 12.23 -16.13
C ARG A 313 6.73 12.11 -17.51
N LEU A 314 6.67 10.94 -18.13
CA LEU A 314 7.25 10.69 -19.45
C LEU A 314 6.30 11.04 -20.60
N LYS A 315 5.02 11.30 -20.31
CA LYS A 315 4.05 11.73 -21.33
C LYS A 315 4.24 13.22 -21.66
N PRO A 316 3.93 13.65 -22.89
CA PRO A 316 3.81 15.07 -23.19
C PRO A 316 2.90 15.73 -22.15
N ASN A 317 3.42 16.71 -21.44
CA ASN A 317 2.70 17.32 -20.34
C ASN A 317 1.89 18.52 -20.83
N LEU A 318 0.57 18.44 -20.72
CA LEU A 318 -0.33 19.56 -21.08
C LEU A 318 -0.05 20.83 -20.25
N LEU A 319 0.69 20.71 -19.14
CA LEU A 319 1.10 21.86 -18.33
C LEU A 319 2.26 22.62 -18.95
N ASP A 320 3.09 22.01 -19.81
CA ASP A 320 4.30 22.63 -20.38
C ASP A 320 4.02 23.95 -21.13
N PRO A 321 2.99 24.03 -22.03
CA PRO A 321 2.66 25.31 -22.68
C PRO A 321 2.22 26.38 -21.70
N VAL A 322 1.52 26.01 -20.62
CA VAL A 322 1.07 26.96 -19.58
C VAL A 322 2.27 27.43 -18.76
N VAL A 323 3.13 26.50 -18.35
CA VAL A 323 4.39 26.79 -17.64
C VAL A 323 5.25 27.78 -18.43
N GLN A 324 5.41 27.55 -19.73
CA GLN A 324 6.18 28.44 -20.62
C GLN A 324 5.51 29.82 -20.76
N ARG A 325 4.19 29.86 -20.97
CA ARG A 325 3.43 31.13 -21.13
C ARG A 325 3.58 32.04 -19.93
N TYR A 326 3.51 31.52 -18.72
CA TYR A 326 3.60 32.30 -17.48
C TYR A 326 5.02 32.40 -16.94
N GLY A 327 6.01 31.75 -17.58
CA GLY A 327 7.38 31.74 -17.10
C GLY A 327 7.51 31.18 -15.68
N LEU A 328 6.76 30.11 -15.38
CA LEU A 328 6.70 29.54 -14.03
C LEU A 328 8.08 29.04 -13.60
N LYS A 329 8.43 29.32 -12.35
CA LYS A 329 9.73 28.98 -11.78
C LYS A 329 9.66 27.67 -10.98
N SER A 330 10.82 27.16 -10.60
CA SER A 330 10.96 25.91 -9.82
C SER A 330 10.28 25.92 -8.44
N ARG A 331 9.79 27.07 -7.96
CA ARG A 331 9.02 27.19 -6.71
C ARG A 331 7.52 27.37 -6.94
N THR A 332 7.05 27.06 -8.13
CA THR A 332 5.62 26.89 -8.45
C THR A 332 5.37 25.41 -8.67
N TYR A 333 4.42 24.84 -7.97
CA TYR A 333 4.12 23.42 -7.90
C TYR A 333 2.71 23.18 -8.38
N ILE A 334 2.52 22.26 -9.33
CA ILE A 334 1.19 21.99 -9.91
C ILE A 334 0.97 20.48 -9.98
N SER A 335 -0.22 20.05 -9.57
CA SER A 335 -0.70 18.69 -9.78
C SER A 335 -2.16 18.72 -10.20
N LEU A 336 -2.46 18.10 -11.33
CA LEU A 336 -3.80 17.96 -11.89
C LEU A 336 -4.10 16.48 -12.04
N CYS A 337 -5.21 16.01 -11.45
CA CYS A 337 -5.69 14.64 -11.61
C CYS A 337 -7.16 14.63 -12.03
N ARG A 338 -7.53 13.75 -12.94
CA ARG A 338 -8.92 13.32 -13.09
C ARG A 338 -9.27 12.39 -11.93
N ILE A 339 -10.47 12.48 -11.37
CA ILE A 339 -10.89 11.67 -10.21
C ILE A 339 -10.72 10.17 -10.51
N GLU A 340 -11.18 9.73 -11.68
CA GLU A 340 -11.03 8.35 -12.14
C GLU A 340 -10.12 8.32 -13.38
N GLY A 341 -8.83 8.63 -13.20
CA GLY A 341 -7.93 8.69 -14.35
C GLY A 341 -6.52 9.14 -14.04
N ASN A 342 -5.88 9.61 -15.10
CA ASN A 342 -4.49 10.01 -15.09
C ASN A 342 -4.24 11.32 -14.34
N CYS A 343 -2.98 11.54 -14.00
CA CYS A 343 -2.49 12.79 -13.42
C CYS A 343 -1.45 13.45 -14.33
N ARG A 344 -1.26 14.77 -14.13
CA ARG A 344 -0.19 15.57 -14.73
C ARG A 344 0.41 16.44 -13.64
N HIS A 345 1.73 16.57 -13.67
CA HIS A 345 2.46 17.26 -12.61
C HIS A 345 3.52 18.18 -13.20
N TRP A 346 3.74 19.29 -12.50
CA TRP A 346 4.89 20.17 -12.65
C TRP A 346 5.46 20.43 -11.26
N HIS A 347 6.65 19.91 -10.96
CA HIS A 347 7.22 19.90 -9.61
C HIS A 347 6.27 19.34 -8.54
N GLY A 348 5.44 18.34 -8.92
CA GLY A 348 4.36 17.85 -8.08
C GLY A 348 4.83 17.09 -6.84
N ASP A 349 5.97 16.44 -6.91
CA ASP A 349 6.62 15.66 -5.84
C ASP A 349 7.66 16.46 -5.03
N ASP A 350 7.97 17.68 -5.46
CA ASP A 350 8.89 18.54 -4.73
C ASP A 350 8.27 19.01 -3.40
N PRO A 351 9.06 19.01 -2.31
CA PRO A 351 8.56 19.37 -0.99
C PRO A 351 8.29 20.88 -0.86
N ILE A 352 7.07 21.21 -0.47
CA ILE A 352 6.62 22.56 -0.16
C ILE A 352 6.74 22.76 1.34
N LEU A 353 7.66 23.59 1.77
CA LEU A 353 7.78 24.01 3.16
C LEU A 353 6.74 25.09 3.48
N ARG A 354 6.09 25.01 4.65
CA ARG A 354 5.08 25.95 5.10
C ARG A 354 3.92 26.11 4.09
N PRO A 355 3.17 25.01 3.79
CA PRO A 355 2.13 25.01 2.77
C PRO A 355 0.88 25.82 3.16
N ALA A 356 0.97 26.72 4.11
CA ALA A 356 -0.11 27.54 4.64
C ALA A 356 -1.31 26.66 5.07
N SER A 357 -2.53 27.16 4.85
CA SER A 357 -3.77 26.46 5.21
C SER A 357 -4.10 25.24 4.34
N LEU A 358 -3.31 24.94 3.31
CA LEU A 358 -3.45 23.68 2.58
C LEU A 358 -3.14 22.46 3.47
N ALA A 359 -2.31 22.63 4.52
CA ALA A 359 -2.03 21.61 5.52
C ALA A 359 -3.28 21.17 6.34
N LYS A 360 -4.43 21.79 6.15
CA LYS A 360 -5.71 21.40 6.75
C LYS A 360 -6.37 20.20 6.05
N ILE A 361 -6.06 19.97 4.79
CA ILE A 361 -6.52 18.77 4.05
C ILE A 361 -6.01 17.47 4.69
N PRO A 362 -4.70 17.27 4.92
CA PRO A 362 -4.22 16.06 5.60
C PRO A 362 -4.77 15.90 7.03
N ILE A 363 -5.06 17.00 7.76
CA ILE A 363 -5.71 16.90 9.09
C ILE A 363 -7.12 16.32 8.93
N ALA A 364 -7.89 16.79 7.96
CA ALA A 364 -9.23 16.27 7.68
C ALA A 364 -9.19 14.79 7.31
N LEU A 365 -8.26 14.38 6.44
CA LEU A 365 -8.07 12.98 6.07
C LEU A 365 -7.77 12.11 7.29
N VAL A 366 -6.78 12.49 8.10
CA VAL A 366 -6.39 11.73 9.30
C VAL A 366 -7.53 11.66 10.31
N LEU A 367 -8.29 12.76 10.48
CA LEU A 367 -9.48 12.75 11.35
C LEU A 367 -10.48 11.70 10.87
N ILE A 368 -10.87 11.73 9.60
CA ILE A 368 -11.84 10.78 9.03
C ILE A 368 -11.34 9.33 9.21
N ARG A 369 -10.07 9.03 8.91
CA ARG A 369 -9.49 7.69 9.11
C ARG A 369 -9.51 7.26 10.58
N THR A 370 -9.23 8.18 11.50
CA THR A 370 -9.26 7.91 12.94
C THR A 370 -10.67 7.61 13.43
N LEU A 371 -11.66 8.37 12.96
CA LEU A 371 -13.06 8.16 13.31
C LEU A 371 -13.59 6.82 12.77
N GLN A 372 -13.23 6.47 11.54
CA GLN A 372 -13.57 5.17 10.96
C GLN A 372 -12.96 4.01 11.78
N ALA A 373 -11.67 4.11 12.11
CA ALA A 373 -10.97 3.06 12.85
C ALA A 373 -11.50 2.85 14.28
N LYS A 374 -12.06 3.91 14.89
CA LYS A 374 -12.60 3.88 16.26
C LYS A 374 -14.13 3.81 16.31
N ASP A 375 -14.79 3.74 15.18
CA ASP A 375 -16.26 3.84 15.01
C ASP A 375 -16.89 5.04 15.76
N LEU A 376 -16.21 6.19 15.73
CA LEU A 376 -16.67 7.40 16.41
C LEU A 376 -17.49 8.28 15.45
N PRO A 377 -18.62 8.87 15.90
CA PRO A 377 -19.41 9.77 15.09
C PRO A 377 -18.81 11.19 15.09
N LEU A 378 -19.07 11.95 14.01
CA LEU A 378 -18.72 13.38 13.93
C LEU A 378 -19.43 14.26 14.97
N SER A 379 -20.53 13.79 15.56
CA SER A 379 -21.22 14.45 16.68
C SER A 379 -20.46 14.40 18.02
N THR A 380 -19.37 13.63 18.10
CA THR A 380 -18.47 13.64 19.26
C THR A 380 -18.01 15.05 19.57
N THR A 381 -18.19 15.50 20.82
CA THR A 381 -17.87 16.87 21.24
C THR A 381 -16.50 16.98 21.90
N LEU A 382 -15.79 18.08 21.61
CA LEU A 382 -14.52 18.43 22.21
C LEU A 382 -14.60 19.81 22.84
N LEU A 383 -14.06 19.95 24.05
CA LEU A 383 -13.78 21.27 24.65
C LEU A 383 -12.56 21.88 23.94
N VAL A 384 -12.74 23.07 23.35
CA VAL A 384 -11.66 23.80 22.71
C VAL A 384 -10.79 24.46 23.76
N LYS A 385 -9.54 23.99 23.89
CA LYS A 385 -8.59 24.43 24.90
C LYS A 385 -8.06 25.84 24.59
N SER A 386 -7.90 26.66 25.62
CA SER A 386 -7.25 27.98 25.51
C SER A 386 -5.82 27.91 24.97
N SER A 387 -5.13 26.80 25.22
CA SER A 387 -3.79 26.51 24.68
C SER A 387 -3.72 26.44 23.15
N ASN A 388 -4.85 26.33 22.46
CA ASN A 388 -4.95 26.30 20.99
C ASN A 388 -5.34 27.66 20.37
N TYR A 389 -5.46 28.69 21.19
CA TYR A 389 -5.81 30.02 20.72
C TYR A 389 -4.69 30.64 19.88
N THR A 390 -5.10 31.27 18.79
CA THR A 390 -4.29 32.11 17.92
C THR A 390 -5.24 33.04 17.14
N GLU A 391 -4.71 34.01 16.41
CA GLU A 391 -5.50 34.82 15.50
C GLU A 391 -6.05 33.95 14.34
N ASP A 392 -6.96 34.47 13.56
CA ASP A 392 -7.67 33.76 12.49
C ASP A 392 -8.38 32.50 13.02
N SER A 393 -9.12 32.71 14.10
CA SER A 393 -9.80 31.62 14.82
C SER A 393 -10.99 31.01 14.05
N GLY A 394 -11.41 31.62 12.94
CA GLY A 394 -12.65 31.23 12.27
C GLY A 394 -13.88 31.58 13.13
N LYS A 395 -14.83 30.65 13.24
CA LYS A 395 -16.06 30.79 14.04
C LYS A 395 -15.94 30.09 15.41
N ILE A 396 -14.79 29.48 15.72
CA ILE A 396 -14.58 28.67 16.93
C ILE A 396 -13.96 29.51 18.05
N SER A 397 -14.57 29.46 19.24
CA SER A 397 -14.09 30.14 20.45
C SER A 397 -13.48 29.13 21.42
N VAL A 398 -12.36 29.49 22.04
CA VAL A 398 -11.78 28.71 23.14
C VAL A 398 -12.69 28.71 24.38
N GLY A 399 -12.61 27.67 25.19
CA GLY A 399 -13.44 27.50 26.40
C GLY A 399 -14.86 27.00 26.11
N LYS A 400 -15.23 26.77 24.86
CA LYS A 400 -16.52 26.19 24.47
C LYS A 400 -16.35 24.79 23.88
N SER A 401 -17.39 23.97 23.99
CA SER A 401 -17.42 22.62 23.38
C SER A 401 -18.10 22.68 22.01
N TYR A 402 -17.49 22.00 21.05
CA TYR A 402 -18.00 21.88 19.68
C TYR A 402 -17.93 20.42 19.21
N SER A 403 -18.82 20.02 18.34
CA SER A 403 -18.72 18.71 17.68
C SER A 403 -17.49 18.64 16.75
N LEU A 404 -16.99 17.44 16.50
CA LEU A 404 -15.94 17.24 15.49
C LEU A 404 -16.38 17.73 14.12
N GLU A 405 -17.67 17.63 13.79
CA GLU A 405 -18.26 18.17 12.58
C GLU A 405 -18.10 19.70 12.50
N ALA A 406 -18.46 20.42 13.57
CA ALA A 406 -18.32 21.86 13.61
C ALA A 406 -16.86 22.32 13.50
N LEU A 407 -15.93 21.60 14.18
CA LEU A 407 -14.50 21.87 14.08
C LEU A 407 -13.95 21.60 12.68
N LEU A 408 -14.35 20.48 12.07
CA LEU A 408 -13.94 20.10 10.71
C LEU A 408 -14.46 21.10 9.66
N THR A 409 -15.72 21.48 9.75
CA THR A 409 -16.35 22.47 8.87
C THR A 409 -15.67 23.82 9.00
N ASP A 410 -15.41 24.31 10.20
CA ASP A 410 -14.72 25.58 10.43
C ASP A 410 -13.29 25.56 9.88
N MET A 411 -12.57 24.46 10.12
CA MET A 411 -11.21 24.27 9.61
C MET A 411 -11.15 24.33 8.07
N LEU A 412 -12.08 23.69 7.38
CA LEU A 412 -12.08 23.61 5.92
C LEU A 412 -12.71 24.84 5.28
N ALA A 413 -13.92 25.25 5.69
CA ALA A 413 -14.66 26.34 5.07
C ALA A 413 -14.13 27.72 5.47
N ASN A 414 -13.96 27.99 6.76
CA ASN A 414 -13.50 29.29 7.27
C ASN A 414 -11.97 29.36 7.43
N SER A 415 -11.27 28.26 7.14
CA SER A 415 -9.83 28.17 7.35
C SER A 415 -9.40 28.44 8.80
N GLY A 416 -10.26 28.11 9.81
CA GLY A 416 -10.03 28.42 11.21
C GLY A 416 -8.74 27.79 11.76
N ASN A 417 -7.88 28.59 12.37
CA ASN A 417 -6.62 28.10 12.96
C ASN A 417 -6.86 27.43 14.31
N VAL A 418 -7.80 27.95 15.11
CA VAL A 418 -8.14 27.39 16.44
C VAL A 418 -8.76 25.99 16.28
N SER A 419 -9.69 25.79 15.36
CA SER A 419 -10.27 24.50 15.05
C SER A 419 -9.22 23.51 14.54
N SER A 420 -8.30 23.95 13.68
CA SER A 420 -7.19 23.14 13.18
C SER A 420 -6.27 22.67 14.32
N ASN A 421 -5.85 23.61 15.19
CA ASN A 421 -4.97 23.31 16.31
C ASN A 421 -5.64 22.35 17.33
N GLN A 422 -6.95 22.53 17.56
CA GLN A 422 -7.71 21.63 18.43
C GLN A 422 -7.82 20.21 17.85
N LEU A 423 -8.04 20.09 16.55
CA LEU A 423 -8.06 18.78 15.87
C LEU A 423 -6.68 18.12 15.86
N MET A 424 -5.59 18.89 15.66
CA MET A 424 -4.23 18.35 15.78
C MET A 424 -3.93 17.85 17.19
N ASP A 425 -4.36 18.56 18.23
CA ASP A 425 -4.22 18.08 19.62
C ASP A 425 -5.06 16.82 19.90
N TYR A 426 -6.26 16.74 19.34
CA TYR A 426 -7.13 15.57 19.48
C TYR A 426 -6.53 14.33 18.83
N LEU A 427 -5.95 14.47 17.65
CA LEU A 427 -5.31 13.39 16.90
C LEU A 427 -3.95 13.01 17.50
N GLY A 428 -3.17 14.01 17.88
CA GLY A 428 -1.78 13.87 18.32
C GLY A 428 -0.79 13.67 17.15
N TRP A 429 0.44 14.12 17.37
CA TRP A 429 1.51 14.12 16.36
C TRP A 429 1.80 12.73 15.79
N SER A 430 1.82 11.70 16.66
CA SER A 430 2.08 10.32 16.24
C SER A 430 1.00 9.79 15.30
N THR A 431 -0.28 10.04 15.60
CA THR A 431 -1.40 9.60 14.76
C THR A 431 -1.38 10.31 13.40
N LEU A 432 -1.06 11.61 13.38
CA LEU A 432 -0.92 12.38 12.14
C LEU A 432 0.17 11.77 11.25
N ASP A 433 1.38 11.56 11.78
CA ASP A 433 2.51 11.02 11.04
C ASP A 433 2.27 9.57 10.58
N THR A 434 1.87 8.69 11.50
CA THR A 434 1.70 7.26 11.19
C THR A 434 0.55 7.01 10.22
N THR A 435 -0.55 7.79 10.34
CA THR A 435 -1.68 7.63 9.41
C THR A 435 -1.32 8.13 8.02
N LEU A 436 -0.68 9.28 7.88
CA LEU A 436 -0.24 9.77 6.58
C LEU A 436 0.71 8.79 5.90
N LYS A 437 1.70 8.26 6.62
CA LYS A 437 2.62 7.25 6.09
C LYS A 437 1.90 5.96 5.67
N ARG A 438 0.97 5.48 6.50
CA ARG A 438 0.17 4.29 6.20
C ARG A 438 -0.70 4.45 4.96
N GLU A 439 -1.31 5.64 4.79
CA GLU A 439 -2.11 5.96 3.60
C GLU A 439 -1.24 6.22 2.35
N GLY A 440 0.09 6.19 2.46
CA GLY A 440 1.01 6.36 1.34
C GLY A 440 1.54 7.78 1.14
N TYR A 441 1.18 8.73 2.01
CA TYR A 441 1.59 10.13 1.93
C TYR A 441 2.88 10.39 2.71
N GLY A 442 3.99 9.78 2.27
CA GLY A 442 5.27 9.78 3.00
C GLY A 442 6.06 11.08 2.92
N HIS A 443 5.79 11.94 1.94
CA HIS A 443 6.41 13.26 1.80
C HIS A 443 5.69 14.31 2.65
N SER A 444 4.40 14.11 2.97
CA SER A 444 3.62 15.03 3.80
C SER A 444 3.91 14.82 5.28
N ARG A 445 4.20 15.90 5.98
CA ARG A 445 4.45 15.90 7.43
C ARG A 445 3.77 17.08 8.10
N LEU A 446 3.03 16.79 9.16
CA LEU A 446 2.37 17.79 10.01
C LEU A 446 3.06 17.77 11.37
N THR A 447 3.89 18.75 11.63
CA THR A 447 4.74 18.85 12.82
C THR A 447 4.65 20.21 13.50
N PHE A 448 3.78 21.09 13.00
CA PHE A 448 3.63 22.45 13.52
C PHE A 448 2.17 22.89 13.47
N LYS A 449 1.68 23.50 14.57
CA LYS A 449 0.37 24.11 14.65
C LYS A 449 0.28 25.39 13.80
N PHE A 450 -0.94 25.79 13.49
CA PHE A 450 -1.19 27.07 12.83
C PHE A 450 -1.02 28.22 13.82
N VAL A 451 -0.27 29.21 13.41
CA VAL A 451 0.06 30.39 14.23
C VAL A 451 -0.52 31.64 13.55
N GLY A 452 -0.92 32.62 14.34
CA GLY A 452 -1.26 33.95 13.85
C GLY A 452 -0.02 34.85 13.72
N ALA A 453 -0.24 36.13 13.46
CA ALA A 453 0.84 37.10 13.34
C ALA A 453 1.50 37.43 14.68
N ARG A 454 0.78 37.32 15.78
CA ARG A 454 1.23 37.75 17.13
C ARG A 454 1.07 36.67 18.21
N ILE A 455 0.14 35.75 18.05
CA ILE A 455 -0.20 34.76 19.08
C ILE A 455 0.18 33.35 18.61
N MET A 456 1.07 32.73 19.37
CA MET A 456 1.47 31.34 19.17
C MET A 456 0.73 30.43 20.14
N PRO A 457 0.07 29.35 19.65
CA PRO A 457 -0.57 28.39 20.52
C PRO A 457 0.48 27.64 21.37
N ALA A 458 0.06 27.09 22.51
CA ALA A 458 0.94 26.25 23.30
C ALA A 458 1.30 24.95 22.55
N ASN A 459 2.54 24.45 22.78
CA ASN A 459 3.08 23.27 22.09
C ASN A 459 2.95 23.36 20.56
N PRO A 460 3.52 24.40 19.92
CA PRO A 460 3.30 24.66 18.50
C PRO A 460 3.91 23.59 17.60
N GLY A 461 4.83 22.77 18.11
CA GLY A 461 5.61 21.81 17.32
C GLY A 461 7.06 22.25 17.13
N THR A 462 7.81 21.49 16.34
CA THR A 462 9.27 21.63 16.26
C THR A 462 9.81 21.97 14.86
N LYS A 463 9.10 21.62 13.80
CA LYS A 463 9.53 21.79 12.41
C LYS A 463 8.38 22.29 11.56
N ALA A 464 8.69 22.95 10.44
CA ALA A 464 7.65 23.38 9.49
C ALA A 464 6.87 22.18 8.92
N ASN A 465 5.59 22.40 8.67
CA ASN A 465 4.77 21.46 7.91
C ASN A 465 5.32 21.35 6.49
N VAL A 466 5.20 20.17 5.90
CA VAL A 466 5.65 19.87 4.53
C VAL A 466 4.52 19.16 3.81
N LEU A 467 4.24 19.56 2.58
CA LEU A 467 3.36 18.87 1.64
C LEU A 467 4.03 18.78 0.26
N THR A 468 3.44 17.97 -0.61
CA THR A 468 3.65 18.05 -2.06
C THR A 468 2.29 18.27 -2.73
N THR A 469 2.25 18.91 -3.90
CA THR A 469 0.98 19.06 -4.62
C THR A 469 0.43 17.73 -5.10
N GLN A 470 1.29 16.78 -5.41
CA GLN A 470 0.90 15.42 -5.76
C GLN A 470 0.11 14.76 -4.63
N GLU A 471 0.70 14.66 -3.42
CA GLU A 471 0.03 14.03 -2.28
C GLU A 471 -1.23 14.80 -1.86
N LEU A 472 -1.19 16.14 -1.93
CA LEU A 472 -2.34 16.98 -1.64
C LEU A 472 -3.52 16.68 -2.58
N THR A 473 -3.25 16.58 -3.88
CA THR A 473 -4.25 16.23 -4.90
C THR A 473 -4.82 14.83 -4.66
N GLU A 474 -3.95 13.86 -4.36
CA GLU A 474 -4.37 12.48 -4.05
C GLU A 474 -5.17 12.37 -2.74
N MET A 475 -4.86 13.16 -1.72
CA MET A 475 -5.66 13.23 -0.49
C MET A 475 -7.07 13.72 -0.78
N VAL A 476 -7.22 14.77 -1.59
CA VAL A 476 -8.54 15.28 -2.01
C VAL A 476 -9.27 14.24 -2.86
N ARG A 477 -8.57 13.60 -3.79
CA ARG A 477 -9.10 12.48 -4.59
C ARG A 477 -9.64 11.35 -3.72
N SER A 478 -8.87 10.93 -2.71
CA SER A 478 -9.28 9.93 -1.72
C SER A 478 -10.51 10.36 -0.92
N LEU A 479 -10.54 11.61 -0.45
CA LEU A 479 -11.70 12.17 0.25
C LEU A 479 -12.95 12.27 -0.65
N TYR A 480 -12.76 12.48 -1.95
CA TYR A 480 -13.86 12.57 -2.91
C TYR A 480 -14.40 11.19 -3.33
N THR A 481 -13.53 10.21 -3.59
CA THR A 481 -13.91 8.90 -4.15
C THR A 481 -14.41 7.91 -3.10
N GLN A 482 -13.74 7.84 -1.96
CA GLN A 482 -14.05 6.82 -0.95
C GLN A 482 -15.37 7.09 -0.22
N THR A 483 -16.03 5.99 0.19
CA THR A 483 -17.23 6.06 1.01
C THR A 483 -16.82 6.02 2.49
N TYR A 484 -17.24 7.04 3.25
CA TYR A 484 -17.02 7.14 4.70
C TYR A 484 -18.11 7.99 5.36
N ARG A 485 -18.28 7.77 6.68
CA ARG A 485 -19.21 8.58 7.49
C ARG A 485 -18.70 10.04 7.54
N GLY A 486 -19.54 11.00 7.14
CA GLY A 486 -19.19 12.42 7.09
C GLY A 486 -18.58 12.90 5.77
N LYS A 487 -18.59 12.07 4.70
CA LYS A 487 -18.16 12.52 3.36
C LYS A 487 -18.88 13.79 2.92
N GLY A 488 -20.20 13.85 3.10
CA GLY A 488 -21.00 15.05 2.78
C GLY A 488 -20.47 16.30 3.49
N VAL A 489 -20.16 16.19 4.80
CA VAL A 489 -19.63 17.31 5.59
C VAL A 489 -18.30 17.82 5.04
N VAL A 490 -17.38 16.95 4.67
CA VAL A 490 -16.08 17.35 4.08
C VAL A 490 -16.28 18.06 2.75
N LEU A 491 -17.08 17.48 1.85
CA LEU A 491 -17.31 18.06 0.52
C LEU A 491 -18.08 19.36 0.59
N GLU A 492 -19.09 19.45 1.45
CA GLU A 492 -19.84 20.66 1.71
C GLU A 492 -18.96 21.78 2.31
N ALA A 493 -18.07 21.43 3.25
CA ALA A 493 -17.14 22.39 3.83
C ALA A 493 -16.16 22.96 2.79
N LEU A 494 -15.66 22.13 1.87
CA LEU A 494 -14.83 22.59 0.74
C LEU A 494 -15.64 23.45 -0.25
N GLY A 495 -16.91 23.11 -0.50
CA GLY A 495 -17.85 23.90 -1.30
C GLY A 495 -18.27 25.22 -0.65
N ASN A 496 -18.11 25.34 0.67
CA ASN A 496 -18.39 26.55 1.44
C ASN A 496 -17.13 27.35 1.81
N GLN A 497 -16.00 27.09 1.13
CA GLN A 497 -14.77 27.86 1.33
C GLN A 497 -15.02 29.35 1.16
N VAL A 498 -14.61 30.14 2.15
CA VAL A 498 -14.85 31.61 2.18
C VAL A 498 -13.87 32.39 1.32
N ASP A 499 -12.59 31.95 1.27
CA ASP A 499 -11.59 32.54 0.34
C ASP A 499 -11.78 31.92 -1.04
N ARG A 500 -12.40 32.64 -1.94
CA ARG A 500 -12.75 32.26 -3.32
C ARG A 500 -11.93 33.00 -4.37
N ASP A 501 -10.84 33.61 -3.98
CA ASP A 501 -10.04 34.48 -4.85
C ASP A 501 -9.09 33.73 -5.78
N LEU A 502 -8.97 32.38 -5.66
CA LEU A 502 -8.09 31.60 -6.52
C LEU A 502 -8.87 30.66 -7.45
N GLY A 503 -9.17 29.43 -7.03
CA GLY A 503 -9.79 28.43 -7.89
C GLY A 503 -11.20 28.83 -8.34
N TYR A 504 -12.05 29.25 -7.43
CA TYR A 504 -13.40 29.72 -7.77
C TYR A 504 -13.35 30.89 -8.76
N ALA A 505 -12.56 31.92 -8.49
CA ALA A 505 -12.42 33.08 -9.38
C ALA A 505 -11.82 32.71 -10.75
N ALA A 506 -10.87 31.79 -10.78
CA ALA A 506 -10.26 31.32 -12.02
C ALA A 506 -11.25 30.59 -12.93
N LEU A 507 -12.17 29.81 -12.36
CA LEU A 507 -13.13 29.01 -13.10
C LEU A 507 -14.33 29.85 -13.58
N GLY A 508 -14.55 31.04 -13.01
CA GLY A 508 -15.58 31.98 -13.45
C GLY A 508 -15.44 32.33 -14.92
N GLY A 509 -16.50 32.11 -15.71
CA GLY A 509 -16.53 32.36 -17.15
C GLY A 509 -15.89 31.24 -18.02
N THR A 510 -15.46 30.13 -17.42
CA THR A 510 -15.05 28.93 -18.15
C THR A 510 -16.20 27.91 -18.25
N ALA A 511 -15.99 26.82 -19.02
CA ALA A 511 -16.94 25.69 -19.08
C ALA A 511 -16.88 24.80 -17.82
N ALA A 512 -15.94 25.02 -16.93
CA ALA A 512 -15.77 24.23 -15.73
C ALA A 512 -16.75 24.63 -14.63
N GLN A 513 -17.29 23.64 -13.92
CA GLN A 513 -18.16 23.82 -12.78
C GLN A 513 -17.38 23.64 -11.49
N TRP A 514 -17.18 24.70 -10.73
CA TRP A 514 -16.53 24.62 -9.42
C TRP A 514 -17.37 23.80 -8.44
N ARG A 515 -16.70 22.91 -7.66
CA ARG A 515 -17.32 22.06 -6.65
C ARG A 515 -16.83 22.35 -5.23
N GLY A 516 -15.63 22.88 -5.11
CA GLY A 516 -15.04 23.22 -3.83
C GLY A 516 -13.55 23.46 -3.93
N GLU A 517 -12.98 24.06 -2.91
CA GLU A 517 -11.54 24.26 -2.84
C GLU A 517 -11.06 24.41 -1.40
N LYS A 518 -9.74 24.30 -1.21
CA LYS A 518 -9.04 24.78 -0.03
C LYS A 518 -7.92 25.69 -0.48
N THR A 519 -7.93 26.91 0.04
CA THR A 519 -6.88 27.90 -0.19
C THR A 519 -5.89 27.93 0.96
N GLY A 520 -4.69 28.40 0.68
CA GLY A 520 -3.63 28.64 1.65
C GLY A 520 -2.84 29.88 1.32
N ARG A 521 -2.65 30.77 2.30
CA ARG A 521 -1.94 32.03 2.14
C ARG A 521 -1.04 32.32 3.32
N THR A 522 0.19 32.73 3.03
CA THR A 522 1.14 33.38 3.94
C THR A 522 1.90 34.43 3.15
N SER A 523 2.87 35.11 3.78
CA SER A 523 3.73 36.08 3.09
C SER A 523 4.55 35.48 1.93
N ASP A 524 4.83 34.19 1.98
CA ASP A 524 5.76 33.48 1.08
C ASP A 524 5.12 32.28 0.37
N THR A 525 3.83 32.03 0.57
CA THR A 525 3.11 30.92 -0.04
C THR A 525 1.67 31.35 -0.39
N THR A 526 1.29 31.16 -1.64
CA THR A 526 -0.10 31.28 -2.10
C THR A 526 -0.47 30.03 -2.89
N GLY A 527 -1.63 29.43 -2.61
CA GLY A 527 -2.03 28.24 -3.35
C GLY A 527 -3.47 27.81 -3.08
N THR A 528 -3.94 26.92 -3.92
CA THR A 528 -5.27 26.32 -3.84
C THR A 528 -5.22 24.84 -4.24
N THR A 529 -6.13 24.08 -3.68
CA THR A 529 -6.52 22.76 -4.20
C THR A 529 -8.00 22.84 -4.54
N THR A 530 -8.33 22.79 -5.82
CA THR A 530 -9.66 23.06 -6.37
C THR A 530 -10.24 21.80 -6.99
N ILE A 531 -11.53 21.54 -6.71
CA ILE A 531 -12.33 20.45 -7.31
C ILE A 531 -13.30 21.08 -8.30
N PHE A 532 -13.38 20.56 -9.51
CA PHE A 532 -14.30 21.04 -10.54
C PHE A 532 -14.71 19.95 -11.52
N ASP A 533 -15.87 20.15 -12.14
CA ASP A 533 -16.33 19.30 -13.24
C ASP A 533 -16.06 20.01 -14.57
N LEU A 534 -15.63 19.24 -15.57
CA LEU A 534 -15.45 19.70 -16.94
C LEU A 534 -15.70 18.54 -17.91
N GLY A 535 -16.57 18.75 -18.90
CA GLY A 535 -16.88 17.72 -19.90
C GLY A 535 -17.43 16.42 -19.32
N GLY A 536 -18.19 16.48 -18.21
CA GLY A 536 -18.74 15.31 -17.52
C GLY A 536 -17.74 14.53 -16.66
N GLN A 537 -16.50 15.02 -16.53
CA GLN A 537 -15.46 14.46 -15.68
C GLN A 537 -15.16 15.38 -14.50
N THR A 538 -14.80 14.82 -13.35
CA THR A 538 -14.37 15.58 -12.18
C THR A 538 -12.85 15.59 -12.07
N TYR A 539 -12.28 16.75 -11.79
CA TYR A 539 -10.85 16.99 -11.65
C TYR A 539 -10.51 17.59 -10.30
N VAL A 540 -9.28 17.32 -9.84
CA VAL A 540 -8.65 18.00 -8.71
C VAL A 540 -7.38 18.65 -9.23
N LEU A 541 -7.25 19.97 -9.01
CA LEU A 541 -6.09 20.77 -9.41
C LEU A 541 -5.50 21.45 -8.19
N SER A 542 -4.29 21.08 -7.80
CA SER A 542 -3.51 21.76 -6.77
C SER A 542 -2.46 22.62 -7.43
N LEU A 543 -2.43 23.91 -7.09
CA LEU A 543 -1.37 24.85 -7.46
C LEU A 543 -0.88 25.54 -6.20
N VAL A 544 0.43 25.51 -5.97
CA VAL A 544 1.09 26.25 -4.88
C VAL A 544 2.24 27.06 -5.47
N ASP A 545 2.27 28.33 -5.16
CA ASP A 545 3.36 29.21 -5.56
C ASP A 545 4.10 29.78 -4.35
N GLN A 546 5.42 29.68 -4.40
CA GLN A 546 6.37 30.31 -3.49
C GLN A 546 7.39 31.19 -4.26
N ALA A 547 7.08 31.51 -5.52
CA ALA A 547 7.89 32.34 -6.38
C ALA A 547 7.41 33.80 -6.43
N GLY A 548 6.25 34.09 -5.86
CA GLY A 548 5.67 35.42 -5.75
C GLY A 548 4.73 35.82 -6.88
N LEU A 549 4.01 34.85 -7.45
CA LEU A 549 2.93 35.14 -8.41
C LEU A 549 1.79 35.90 -7.71
N ALA A 550 1.29 36.93 -8.38
CA ALA A 550 0.05 37.61 -7.95
C ALA A 550 -1.17 36.71 -8.16
N ASP A 551 -2.23 36.92 -7.39
CA ASP A 551 -3.48 36.17 -7.49
C ASP A 551 -4.04 36.10 -8.91
N GLN A 552 -4.02 37.21 -9.64
CA GLN A 552 -4.46 37.27 -11.03
C GLN A 552 -3.63 36.36 -11.97
N GLN A 553 -2.32 36.23 -11.71
CA GLN A 553 -1.46 35.34 -12.48
C GLN A 553 -1.79 33.88 -12.15
N ILE A 554 -1.98 33.55 -10.87
CA ILE A 554 -2.43 32.21 -10.44
C ILE A 554 -3.77 31.85 -11.08
N GLN A 555 -4.74 32.78 -11.05
CA GLN A 555 -6.02 32.58 -11.73
C GLN A 555 -5.87 32.36 -13.24
N GLY A 556 -4.95 33.09 -13.88
CA GLY A 556 -4.63 32.92 -15.31
C GLY A 556 -4.07 31.53 -15.59
N VAL A 557 -3.11 31.07 -14.78
CA VAL A 557 -2.53 29.71 -14.87
C VAL A 557 -3.63 28.65 -14.73
N LEU A 558 -4.46 28.76 -13.69
CA LEU A 558 -5.55 27.79 -13.47
C LEU A 558 -6.54 27.76 -14.64
N ARG A 559 -6.91 28.93 -15.17
CA ARG A 559 -7.83 29.05 -16.33
C ARG A 559 -7.25 28.40 -17.58
N ASP A 560 -5.97 28.65 -17.87
CA ASP A 560 -5.30 28.09 -19.04
C ASP A 560 -5.12 26.57 -18.92
N ILE A 561 -4.87 26.03 -17.70
CA ILE A 561 -4.88 24.59 -17.46
C ILE A 561 -6.26 24.01 -17.77
N VAL A 562 -7.34 24.63 -17.31
CA VAL A 562 -8.72 24.18 -17.59
C VAL A 562 -9.01 24.19 -19.09
N ALA A 563 -8.56 25.23 -19.81
CA ALA A 563 -8.69 25.29 -21.27
C ALA A 563 -7.88 24.19 -21.96
N ALA A 564 -6.68 23.88 -21.47
CA ALA A 564 -5.84 22.80 -22.01
C ALA A 564 -6.48 21.41 -21.81
N ILE A 565 -7.17 21.16 -20.69
CA ILE A 565 -7.96 19.93 -20.48
C ILE A 565 -9.03 19.79 -21.55
N GLY A 566 -9.79 20.88 -21.81
CA GLY A 566 -10.86 20.87 -22.82
C GLY A 566 -10.38 20.53 -24.25
N SER A 567 -9.10 20.80 -24.52
CA SER A 567 -8.45 20.52 -25.80
C SER A 567 -7.76 19.14 -25.86
N ASN A 568 -7.57 18.47 -24.71
CA ASN A 568 -6.86 17.20 -24.61
C ASN A 568 -7.51 16.31 -23.51
N PRO A 569 -8.58 15.57 -23.87
CA PRO A 569 -9.37 14.81 -22.89
C PRO A 569 -8.66 13.58 -22.29
N ASP A 570 -7.46 13.24 -22.76
CA ASP A 570 -6.73 12.03 -22.33
C ASP A 570 -5.87 12.23 -21.05
N ILE A 571 -6.35 13.08 -20.15
CA ILE A 571 -5.72 13.24 -18.83
C ILE A 571 -6.16 12.13 -17.90
#